data_2410c5eb2c3f38d68c9191999f03ffcf
#
_entry.id   2410c5eb2c3f38d68c9191999f03ffcf
#
_cell.length_a   1.000
_cell.length_b   1.000
_cell.length_c   1.000
_cell.angle_alpha   90.00
_cell.angle_beta   90.00
_cell.angle_gamma   90.00
#
_symmetry.space_group_name_H-M   'P 1'
#
loop_
_entity.id
_entity.type
_entity.pdbx_description
1 polymer ?
#
loop_
_entity_poly.entity_id
_entity_poly.type
_entity_poly.pdbx_seq_one_letter_code
_entity_poly.pdbx_strand_id
1 'polypeptide(L)'
;ELLDMDIANGIEKIKGGYSSNEAELAKALYRLNALQWDDSSSEYNLNNDSKGFEKLEDQLSLGIPVVTTIDDTHTVNAIGLIQDSDCHRKYILQIYDNNYPGETKQLYIQKLPKCKLKIDSNGKATVVGTTFEYSATYEGKQVGIEFSDVTAH
;
A
#
# COMPACT_ATOMS: atom_id res chain seq x y z
N GLU A 1 9.03 15.00 8.05
CA GLU A 1 8.04 15.51 8.74
C GLU A 1 7.71 14.75 10.00
N LEU A 2 6.46 14.57 10.42
CA LEU A 2 6.19 13.88 11.70
C LEU A 2 6.74 12.45 11.77
N LEU A 3 6.95 11.81 10.63
CA LEU A 3 7.46 10.44 10.52
C LEU A 3 8.98 10.33 10.65
N ASP A 4 9.70 11.41 10.29
CA ASP A 4 11.17 11.47 10.36
C ASP A 4 11.68 12.05 11.68
N MET A 5 10.77 12.41 12.60
CA MET A 5 11.11 12.92 13.90
C MET A 5 11.40 11.78 14.84
N ASP A 6 12.56 11.78 15.47
CA ASP A 6 12.71 10.94 16.65
C ASP A 6 11.71 11.37 17.75
N ILE A 7 11.38 10.45 18.63
CA ILE A 7 10.34 10.66 19.66
C ILE A 7 10.65 11.90 20.53
N ALA A 8 11.90 12.11 20.86
CA ALA A 8 12.33 13.21 21.74
C ALA A 8 12.13 14.56 21.03
N ASN A 9 12.59 14.70 19.80
CA ASN A 9 12.41 15.92 19.00
C ASN A 9 10.95 16.18 18.66
N GLY A 10 10.17 15.11 18.41
CA GLY A 10 8.74 15.20 18.19
C GLY A 10 8.00 15.75 19.41
N ILE A 11 8.32 15.26 20.60
CA ILE A 11 7.74 15.73 21.86
C ILE A 11 8.14 17.18 22.15
N GLU A 12 9.37 17.56 21.94
CA GLU A 12 9.86 18.94 22.11
C GLU A 12 9.13 19.92 21.20
N LYS A 13 8.97 19.57 19.93
CA LYS A 13 8.19 20.39 18.97
C LYS A 13 6.71 20.49 19.37
N ILE A 14 6.10 19.41 19.83
CA ILE A 14 4.72 19.41 20.29
C ILE A 14 4.56 20.35 21.51
N LYS A 15 5.52 20.40 22.41
CA LYS A 15 5.51 21.29 23.56
C LYS A 15 5.74 22.75 23.19
N GLY A 16 6.49 23.01 22.12
CA GLY A 16 7.00 24.33 21.80
C GLY A 16 6.17 25.21 20.85
N GLY A 17 5.14 24.70 20.17
CA GLY A 17 4.51 25.50 19.12
C GLY A 17 3.24 25.02 18.46
N TYR A 18 2.68 23.90 18.88
CA TYR A 18 1.42 23.41 18.31
C TYR A 18 0.23 23.71 19.22
N SER A 19 -0.92 24.00 18.62
CA SER A 19 -2.19 24.00 19.37
C SER A 19 -2.45 22.63 19.99
N SER A 20 -3.30 22.59 21.02
CA SER A 20 -3.64 21.31 21.68
C SER A 20 -4.20 20.26 20.71
N ASN A 21 -4.95 20.70 19.70
CA ASN A 21 -5.53 19.81 18.69
C ASN A 21 -4.47 19.26 17.74
N GLU A 22 -3.51 20.07 17.34
CA GLU A 22 -2.38 19.62 16.50
C GLU A 22 -1.47 18.65 17.27
N ALA A 23 -1.25 18.89 18.54
CA ALA A 23 -0.49 18.00 19.40
C ALA A 23 -1.17 16.63 19.56
N GLU A 24 -2.48 16.58 19.72
CA GLU A 24 -3.24 15.33 19.80
C GLU A 24 -3.27 14.59 18.46
N LEU A 25 -3.41 15.31 17.36
CA LEU A 25 -3.31 14.72 16.02
C LEU A 25 -1.92 14.14 15.78
N ALA A 26 -0.86 14.86 16.11
CA ALA A 26 0.51 14.39 16.00
C ALA A 26 0.76 13.12 16.83
N LYS A 27 0.25 13.05 18.06
CA LYS A 27 0.32 11.84 18.89
C LYS A 27 -0.45 10.68 18.30
N ALA A 28 -1.65 10.94 17.75
CA ALA A 28 -2.46 9.90 17.09
C ALA A 28 -1.76 9.33 15.86
N LEU A 29 -1.22 10.18 14.99
CA LEU A 29 -0.45 9.78 13.83
C LEU A 29 0.82 9.00 14.21
N TYR A 30 1.52 9.46 15.25
CA TYR A 30 2.69 8.76 15.76
C TYR A 30 2.36 7.36 16.29
N ARG A 31 1.28 7.24 17.08
CA ARG A 31 0.81 5.94 17.61
C ARG A 31 0.39 5.01 16.47
N LEU A 32 -0.32 5.52 15.48
CA LEU A 32 -0.72 4.75 14.31
C LEU A 32 0.49 4.20 13.56
N ASN A 33 1.51 5.04 13.34
CA ASN A 33 2.76 4.61 12.74
C ASN A 33 3.49 3.56 13.59
N ALA A 34 3.63 3.80 14.89
CA ALA A 34 4.30 2.85 15.78
C ALA A 34 3.62 1.47 15.77
N LEU A 35 2.28 1.43 15.71
CA LEU A 35 1.52 0.19 15.59
C LEU A 35 1.73 -0.52 14.25
N GLN A 36 1.97 0.22 13.17
CA GLN A 36 2.23 -0.34 11.85
C GLN A 36 3.66 -0.85 11.69
N TRP A 37 4.59 -0.40 12.52
CA TRP A 37 5.99 -0.83 12.54
C TRP A 37 6.27 -1.91 13.59
N ASP A 38 5.24 -2.42 14.27
CA ASP A 38 5.41 -3.55 15.19
C ASP A 38 5.81 -4.80 14.39
N ASP A 39 6.81 -5.54 14.89
CA ASP A 39 7.34 -6.78 14.30
C ASP A 39 6.28 -7.88 14.07
N SER A 40 5.08 -7.69 14.60
CA SER A 40 3.94 -8.58 14.37
C SER A 40 3.15 -8.28 13.10
N SER A 41 3.44 -7.18 12.39
CA SER A 41 2.82 -6.88 11.10
C SER A 41 3.38 -7.79 10.02
N SER A 42 2.49 -8.42 9.25
CA SER A 42 2.90 -9.18 8.06
C SER A 42 3.10 -8.21 6.90
N GLU A 43 4.23 -8.31 6.24
CA GLU A 43 4.50 -7.55 5.02
C GLU A 43 4.09 -8.36 3.79
N TYR A 44 3.45 -7.71 2.86
CA TYR A 44 3.02 -8.29 1.60
C TYR A 44 3.60 -7.51 0.43
N ASN A 45 4.14 -8.24 -0.54
CA ASN A 45 4.62 -7.68 -1.79
C ASN A 45 3.54 -7.83 -2.87
N LEU A 46 3.02 -6.73 -3.35
CA LEU A 46 1.94 -6.72 -4.33
C LEU A 46 2.34 -7.38 -5.65
N ASN A 47 3.59 -7.25 -6.06
CA ASN A 47 4.06 -7.73 -7.35
C ASN A 47 4.20 -9.26 -7.41
N ASN A 48 4.43 -9.90 -6.26
CA ASN A 48 4.75 -11.32 -6.18
C ASN A 48 3.67 -12.17 -5.51
N ASP A 49 2.68 -11.54 -4.86
CA ASP A 49 1.72 -12.26 -4.05
C ASP A 49 0.26 -11.81 -4.34
N SER A 50 -0.52 -12.71 -4.93
CA SER A 50 -1.94 -12.47 -5.19
C SER A 50 -2.74 -12.25 -3.90
N LYS A 51 -2.32 -12.87 -2.79
CA LYS A 51 -2.93 -12.66 -1.48
C LYS A 51 -2.67 -11.25 -0.94
N GLY A 52 -1.56 -10.66 -1.34
CA GLY A 52 -1.23 -9.30 -1.00
C GLY A 52 -2.27 -8.31 -1.50
N PHE A 53 -2.70 -8.43 -2.73
CA PHE A 53 -3.74 -7.56 -3.28
C PHE A 53 -5.09 -7.75 -2.57
N GLU A 54 -5.51 -8.98 -2.29
CA GLU A 54 -6.74 -9.27 -1.56
C GLU A 54 -6.72 -8.65 -0.16
N LYS A 55 -5.59 -8.72 0.54
CA LYS A 55 -5.42 -8.09 1.85
C LYS A 55 -5.50 -6.56 1.79
N LEU A 56 -4.88 -5.95 0.80
CA LEU A 56 -4.98 -4.51 0.56
C LEU A 56 -6.44 -4.09 0.32
N GLU A 57 -7.14 -4.82 -0.53
CA GLU A 57 -8.55 -4.58 -0.85
C GLU A 57 -9.42 -4.71 0.41
N ASP A 58 -9.24 -5.76 1.20
CA ASP A 58 -9.99 -6.01 2.43
C ASP A 58 -9.78 -4.87 3.45
N GLN A 59 -8.56 -4.45 3.70
CA GLN A 59 -8.27 -3.39 4.67
C GLN A 59 -8.85 -2.05 4.23
N LEU A 60 -8.65 -1.68 2.97
CA LEU A 60 -9.17 -0.41 2.44
C LEU A 60 -10.70 -0.40 2.37
N SER A 61 -11.35 -1.55 2.14
CA SER A 61 -12.81 -1.66 2.18
C SER A 61 -13.38 -1.42 3.58
N LEU A 62 -12.61 -1.71 4.62
CA LEU A 62 -12.95 -1.43 6.01
C LEU A 62 -12.64 0.03 6.43
N GLY A 63 -12.11 0.83 5.51
CA GLY A 63 -11.70 2.21 5.80
C GLY A 63 -10.40 2.30 6.60
N ILE A 64 -9.59 1.25 6.61
CA ILE A 64 -8.32 1.21 7.33
C ILE A 64 -7.20 1.66 6.38
N PRO A 65 -6.53 2.80 6.63
CA PRO A 65 -5.38 3.21 5.86
C PRO A 65 -4.24 2.18 5.97
N VAL A 66 -3.53 1.96 4.86
CA VAL A 66 -2.47 0.97 4.79
C VAL A 66 -1.13 1.65 4.50
N VAL A 67 -0.14 1.42 5.34
CA VAL A 67 1.23 1.87 5.07
C VAL A 67 1.77 1.09 3.89
N THR A 68 2.18 1.84 2.87
CA THR A 68 2.63 1.30 1.59
C THR A 68 4.01 1.84 1.28
N THR A 69 4.93 0.97 0.95
CA THR A 69 6.29 1.33 0.54
C THR A 69 6.43 1.18 -0.97
N ILE A 70 6.89 2.23 -1.62
CA ILE A 70 7.14 2.28 -3.06
C ILE A 70 8.64 2.15 -3.30
N ASP A 71 9.05 1.16 -4.10
CA ASP A 71 10.44 0.88 -4.47
C ASP A 71 11.40 0.81 -3.26
N ASP A 72 10.94 0.22 -2.15
CA ASP A 72 11.71 0.03 -0.89
C ASP A 72 12.25 1.33 -0.26
N THR A 73 11.90 2.49 -0.79
CA THR A 73 12.48 3.76 -0.38
C THR A 73 11.50 4.85 -0.01
N HIS A 74 10.28 4.79 -0.53
CA HIS A 74 9.29 5.84 -0.35
C HIS A 74 8.03 5.29 0.33
N THR A 75 7.77 5.74 1.54
CA THR A 75 6.62 5.30 2.33
C THR A 75 5.47 6.30 2.24
N VAL A 76 4.30 5.80 1.89
CA VAL A 76 3.05 6.55 1.74
C VAL A 76 1.90 5.84 2.45
N ASN A 77 0.75 6.49 2.58
CA ASN A 77 -0.45 5.86 3.13
C ASN A 77 -1.48 5.64 2.02
N ALA A 78 -1.82 4.40 1.76
CA ALA A 78 -2.96 4.05 0.92
C ALA A 78 -4.25 4.30 1.71
N ILE A 79 -5.18 5.04 1.12
CA ILE A 79 -6.42 5.49 1.77
C ILE A 79 -7.68 5.05 1.04
N GLY A 80 -7.57 4.56 -0.18
CA GLY A 80 -8.71 4.07 -0.95
C GLY A 80 -8.29 3.28 -2.18
N LEU A 81 -9.15 2.38 -2.62
CA LEU A 81 -8.96 1.58 -3.83
C LEU A 81 -10.21 1.66 -4.68
N ILE A 82 -10.05 2.05 -5.94
CA ILE A 82 -11.14 2.20 -6.91
C ILE A 82 -10.86 1.25 -8.07
N GLN A 83 -11.84 0.42 -8.43
CA GLN A 83 -11.78 -0.37 -9.65
C GLN A 83 -12.22 0.47 -10.84
N ASP A 84 -11.49 0.38 -11.93
CA ASP A 84 -11.87 1.05 -13.19
C ASP A 84 -13.17 0.43 -13.74
N SER A 85 -14.15 1.27 -14.03
CA SER A 85 -15.47 0.84 -14.54
C SER A 85 -15.38 0.22 -15.94
N ASP A 86 -14.44 0.69 -16.75
CA ASP A 86 -14.28 0.26 -18.14
C ASP A 86 -13.31 -0.94 -18.27
N CYS A 87 -12.52 -1.16 -17.24
CA CYS A 87 -11.55 -2.26 -17.20
C CYS A 87 -11.44 -2.86 -15.79
N HIS A 88 -12.14 -3.97 -15.56
CA HIS A 88 -12.12 -4.68 -14.27
C HIS A 88 -10.74 -5.22 -13.82
N ARG A 89 -9.71 -5.03 -14.63
CA ARG A 89 -8.34 -5.41 -14.32
C ARG A 89 -7.45 -4.22 -13.98
N LYS A 90 -8.02 -3.03 -13.95
CA LYS A 90 -7.32 -1.80 -13.58
C LYS A 90 -7.91 -1.23 -12.30
N TYR A 91 -7.02 -0.78 -11.44
CA TYR A 91 -7.36 -0.20 -10.16
C TYR A 91 -6.58 1.10 -9.96
N ILE A 92 -7.19 2.01 -9.23
CA ILE A 92 -6.57 3.25 -8.80
C ILE A 92 -6.44 3.17 -7.27
N LEU A 93 -5.21 3.13 -6.79
CA LEU A 93 -4.91 3.24 -5.37
C LEU A 93 -4.76 4.73 -5.05
N GLN A 94 -5.65 5.23 -4.21
CA GLN A 94 -5.56 6.59 -3.70
C GLN A 94 -4.57 6.61 -2.55
N ILE A 95 -3.59 7.48 -2.62
CA ILE A 95 -2.54 7.59 -1.62
C ILE A 95 -2.39 9.02 -1.11
N TYR A 96 -2.06 9.11 0.17
CA TYR A 96 -1.54 10.31 0.78
C TYR A 96 -0.02 10.22 0.82
N ASP A 97 0.63 11.10 0.09
CA ASP A 97 2.07 11.20 -0.02
C ASP A 97 2.56 12.45 0.71
N ASN A 98 3.43 12.28 1.68
CA ASN A 98 3.98 13.39 2.48
C ASN A 98 4.75 14.41 1.65
N ASN A 99 5.24 14.01 0.47
CA ASN A 99 5.91 14.93 -0.45
C ASN A 99 4.94 15.91 -1.13
N TYR A 100 3.64 15.60 -1.10
CA TYR A 100 2.57 16.41 -1.69
C TYR A 100 1.46 16.68 -0.66
N PRO A 101 1.75 17.48 0.38
CA PRO A 101 0.80 17.70 1.47
C PRO A 101 -0.48 18.39 0.95
N GLY A 102 -1.62 17.86 1.37
CA GLY A 102 -2.94 18.39 0.96
C GLY A 102 -3.44 17.86 -0.39
N GLU A 103 -2.70 16.99 -1.05
CA GLU A 103 -3.10 16.36 -2.31
C GLU A 103 -3.31 14.86 -2.13
N THR A 104 -4.33 14.31 -2.78
CA THR A 104 -4.47 12.88 -2.96
C THR A 104 -3.81 12.49 -4.27
N LYS A 105 -2.79 11.66 -4.20
CA LYS A 105 -2.11 11.12 -5.38
C LYS A 105 -2.73 9.80 -5.81
N GLN A 106 -2.49 9.41 -7.04
CA GLN A 106 -3.01 8.18 -7.63
C GLN A 106 -1.87 7.27 -8.05
N LEU A 107 -1.97 6.03 -7.63
CA LEU A 107 -1.09 4.96 -8.06
C LEU A 107 -1.94 3.96 -8.84
N TYR A 108 -1.51 3.59 -10.04
CA TYR A 108 -2.27 2.72 -10.92
C TYR A 108 -1.80 1.28 -10.77
N ILE A 109 -2.73 0.36 -10.54
CA ILE A 109 -2.47 -1.06 -10.43
C ILE A 109 -3.16 -1.77 -11.60
N GLN A 110 -2.43 -2.62 -12.29
CA GLN A 110 -2.97 -3.48 -13.34
C GLN A 110 -2.83 -4.94 -12.93
N LYS A 111 -3.95 -5.66 -12.99
CA LYS A 111 -4.03 -7.10 -12.76
C LYS A 111 -3.84 -7.83 -14.08
N LEU A 112 -2.75 -8.57 -14.21
CA LEU A 112 -2.37 -9.28 -15.42
C LEU A 112 -2.58 -10.80 -15.23
N PRO A 113 -3.38 -11.46 -16.09
CA PRO A 113 -3.52 -12.90 -16.01
C PRO A 113 -2.25 -13.59 -16.52
N LYS A 114 -1.84 -14.62 -15.79
CA LYS A 114 -0.72 -15.49 -16.14
C LYS A 114 -1.23 -16.90 -16.29
N CYS A 115 -1.27 -17.40 -17.52
CA CYS A 115 -1.72 -18.75 -17.81
C CYS A 115 -0.61 -19.76 -17.56
N LYS A 116 -0.92 -20.80 -16.77
CA LYS A 116 -0.06 -21.96 -16.60
C LYS A 116 -0.38 -22.97 -17.70
N LEU A 117 0.60 -23.30 -18.52
CA LEU A 117 0.43 -24.25 -19.62
C LEU A 117 1.05 -25.60 -19.25
N LYS A 118 0.35 -26.66 -19.63
CA LYS A 118 0.88 -28.04 -19.66
C LYS A 118 1.00 -28.46 -21.12
N ILE A 119 2.19 -28.94 -21.51
CA ILE A 119 2.44 -29.46 -22.84
C ILE A 119 2.43 -30.99 -22.77
N ASP A 120 1.60 -31.64 -23.55
CA ASP A 120 1.53 -33.10 -23.64
C ASP A 120 2.63 -33.69 -24.52
N SER A 121 2.69 -35.02 -24.61
CA SER A 121 3.66 -35.76 -25.44
C SER A 121 3.54 -35.48 -26.96
N ASN A 122 2.40 -34.94 -27.39
CA ASN A 122 2.14 -34.58 -28.80
C ASN A 122 2.44 -33.10 -29.07
N GLY A 123 2.95 -32.36 -28.09
CA GLY A 123 3.24 -30.94 -28.22
C GLY A 123 2.01 -30.02 -28.08
N LYS A 124 0.85 -30.57 -27.67
CA LYS A 124 -0.37 -29.79 -27.48
C LYS A 124 -0.31 -29.06 -26.13
N ALA A 125 -0.48 -27.74 -26.18
CA ALA A 125 -0.57 -26.90 -24.98
C ALA A 125 -2.00 -26.84 -24.45
N THR A 126 -2.17 -27.05 -23.14
CA THR A 126 -3.45 -26.93 -22.43
C THR A 126 -3.27 -26.00 -21.23
N VAL A 127 -4.21 -25.09 -21.04
CA VAL A 127 -4.24 -24.22 -19.84
C VAL A 127 -4.71 -25.05 -18.65
N VAL A 128 -3.84 -25.21 -17.66
CA VAL A 128 -4.13 -25.99 -16.42
C VAL A 128 -4.40 -25.10 -15.20
N GLY A 129 -4.23 -23.78 -15.35
CA GLY A 129 -4.53 -22.82 -14.28
C GLY A 129 -4.26 -21.41 -14.74
N THR A 130 -4.89 -20.45 -14.06
CA THR A 130 -4.65 -19.02 -14.24
C THR A 130 -4.26 -18.43 -12.91
N THR A 131 -3.11 -17.77 -12.87
CA THR A 131 -2.68 -16.92 -11.76
C THR A 131 -2.71 -15.48 -12.22
N PHE A 132 -2.56 -14.54 -11.28
CA PHE A 132 -2.50 -13.12 -11.59
C PHE A 132 -1.20 -12.52 -11.09
N GLU A 133 -0.64 -11.63 -11.89
CA GLU A 133 0.43 -10.73 -11.48
C GLU A 133 -0.13 -9.31 -11.43
N TYR A 134 0.41 -8.51 -10.55
CA TYR A 134 0.04 -7.11 -10.41
C TYR A 134 1.22 -6.24 -10.82
N SER A 135 0.94 -5.25 -11.64
CA SER A 135 1.91 -4.23 -12.05
C SER A 135 1.43 -2.88 -11.52
N ALA A 136 2.30 -2.12 -10.92
CA ALA A 136 1.99 -0.81 -10.37
C ALA A 136 2.77 0.29 -11.08
N THR A 137 2.12 1.43 -11.28
CA THR A 137 2.70 2.62 -11.89
C THR A 137 2.42 3.83 -11.02
N TYR A 138 3.47 4.56 -10.66
CA TYR A 138 3.39 5.79 -9.91
C TYR A 138 4.23 6.88 -10.57
N GLU A 139 3.65 8.06 -10.76
CA GLU A 139 4.28 9.19 -11.46
C GLU A 139 4.89 8.81 -12.83
N GLY A 140 4.17 7.96 -13.59
CA GLY A 140 4.58 7.52 -14.91
C GLY A 140 5.67 6.45 -14.95
N LYS A 141 6.09 5.92 -13.80
CA LYS A 141 7.11 4.87 -13.69
C LYS A 141 6.50 3.59 -13.10
N GLN A 142 6.96 2.45 -13.61
CA GLN A 142 6.66 1.16 -12.99
C GLN A 142 7.40 1.05 -11.65
N VAL A 143 6.67 0.69 -10.61
CA VAL A 143 7.18 0.61 -9.23
C VAL A 143 6.85 -0.70 -8.57
N GLY A 144 7.68 -1.12 -7.61
CA GLY A 144 7.38 -2.19 -6.67
C GLY A 144 6.57 -1.64 -5.49
N ILE A 145 5.65 -2.43 -4.96
CA ILE A 145 4.82 -2.04 -3.82
C ILE A 145 4.84 -3.12 -2.76
N GLU A 146 5.14 -2.70 -1.55
CA GLU A 146 4.99 -3.48 -0.33
C GLU A 146 4.03 -2.77 0.62
N PHE A 147 3.29 -3.51 1.41
CA PHE A 147 2.40 -2.93 2.42
C PHE A 147 2.31 -3.81 3.67
N SER A 148 1.99 -3.16 4.78
CA SER A 148 1.88 -3.82 6.08
C SER A 148 0.44 -4.17 6.40
N ASP A 149 0.19 -5.42 6.77
CA ASP A 149 -1.11 -5.89 7.25
C ASP A 149 -1.22 -5.64 8.76
N VAL A 150 -2.03 -4.65 9.14
CA VAL A 150 -2.30 -4.33 10.54
C VAL A 150 -3.47 -5.12 11.14
N THR A 151 -4.15 -5.93 10.34
CA THR A 151 -5.27 -6.76 10.81
C THR A 151 -4.82 -8.09 11.39
N ALA A 152 -3.54 -8.41 11.35
CA ALA A 152 -2.95 -9.64 11.90
C ALA A 152 -2.87 -9.67 13.44
N HIS A 153 -3.39 -8.66 14.10
CA HIS A 153 -3.42 -8.52 15.58
C HIS A 153 -4.72 -9.02 16.19
#